data_b6721a0809a1efc9123993cc00e60266
#
_entry.id   b6721a0809a1efc9123993cc00e60266
#
_cell.length_a   1.000
_cell.length_b   1.000
_cell.length_c   1.000
_cell.angle_alpha   90.00
_cell.angle_beta   90.00
_cell.angle_gamma   90.00
#
_symmetry.space_group_name_H-M   'P 1'
#
loop_
_entity.id
_entity.type
_entity.pdbx_description
1 polymer ?
#
loop_
_entity_poly.entity_id
_entity_poly.type
_entity_poly.pdbx_seq_one_letter_code
_entity_poly.pdbx_strand_id
1 'polypeptide(L)'
;VLVEPRACGWAASGRNGGFCVSSLTHGIRNGHRWFAPELGVLERLGMQNLDGIEKTIRSCGIDCDFERTGELEVAVADWQLRGLRQTAQLAGEFGHDVELLDADQVRAEVRSPTYRGALWMRDSAALLDPARLAWGLREACLRRGVRIYERTPVEQLDRTGRAVLARTPYGSVLARQVLLATNGFPPLLRRLRRYVLPVYDHVLATEPLTDDQLAEIGWARRQGISDAGNQFHYYRLTSDNRIIWGGYDAIYHYGGAVRDELHVRPETFAKLAGHFFATFPQLEGLRFTHAWGGVVDTCSRFCPFMGTTRDRRIGYALGYTGLGVAATRFASGVVLDLLAGRPGEHTGLRWATTRPLPWPPEPLRWLGVQLTRWSLGSADRHGGRRNWWLRRLDSWGLGFTS
;
A
#
# COMPACT_ATOMS: atom_id res chain seq x y z
N VAL A 1 12.95 -20.57 9.40
CA VAL A 1 12.16 -21.17 8.30
C VAL A 1 11.12 -20.16 7.86
N LEU A 2 10.95 -20.01 6.54
CA LEU A 2 9.86 -19.28 5.89
C LEU A 2 9.02 -20.29 5.10
N VAL A 3 7.70 -20.18 5.20
CA VAL A 3 6.76 -21.05 4.50
C VAL A 3 5.78 -20.18 3.71
N GLU A 4 5.70 -20.41 2.40
CA GLU A 4 4.93 -19.60 1.46
C GLU A 4 4.00 -20.49 0.64
N PRO A 5 2.68 -20.23 0.58
CA PRO A 5 1.73 -21.06 -0.14
C PRO A 5 1.92 -21.06 -1.67
N ARG A 6 2.55 -20.05 -2.21
CA ARG A 6 2.85 -19.89 -3.65
C ARG A 6 4.37 -19.75 -3.86
N ALA A 7 4.80 -18.87 -4.72
CA ALA A 7 6.19 -18.42 -4.85
C ALA A 7 6.41 -17.11 -4.09
N CYS A 8 7.60 -16.89 -3.58
CA CYS A 8 7.97 -15.62 -2.96
C CYS A 8 7.75 -14.47 -3.92
N GLY A 9 7.02 -13.43 -3.47
CA GLY A 9 6.64 -12.30 -4.31
C GLY A 9 5.39 -12.50 -5.17
N TRP A 10 4.75 -13.67 -5.16
CA TRP A 10 3.57 -13.92 -6.00
C TRP A 10 2.37 -13.03 -5.63
N ALA A 11 2.14 -12.75 -4.35
CA ALA A 11 1.02 -11.92 -3.89
C ALA A 11 1.38 -10.42 -3.86
N ALA A 12 0.82 -9.65 -2.93
CA ALA A 12 0.98 -8.21 -2.84
C ALA A 12 2.44 -7.74 -2.80
N SER A 13 3.37 -8.55 -2.29
CA SER A 13 4.79 -8.20 -2.21
C SER A 13 5.45 -7.99 -3.59
N GLY A 14 4.98 -8.66 -4.65
CA GLY A 14 5.53 -8.51 -6.00
C GLY A 14 4.56 -7.93 -7.03
N ARG A 15 3.29 -7.66 -6.65
CA ARG A 15 2.23 -7.19 -7.56
C ARG A 15 1.81 -5.74 -7.35
N ASN A 16 2.38 -5.06 -6.36
CA ASN A 16 2.06 -3.67 -6.07
C ASN A 16 2.68 -2.71 -7.10
N GLY A 17 2.30 -1.43 -7.05
CA GLY A 17 2.78 -0.41 -7.97
C GLY A 17 4.24 0.02 -7.80
N GLY A 18 4.94 -0.47 -6.77
CA GLY A 18 6.34 -0.15 -6.53
C GLY A 18 6.60 1.16 -5.80
N PHE A 19 5.60 1.72 -5.14
CA PHE A 19 5.75 2.91 -4.30
C PHE A 19 6.26 2.52 -2.91
N CYS A 20 7.45 3.00 -2.56
CA CYS A 20 8.09 2.78 -1.27
C CYS A 20 8.09 4.09 -0.49
N VAL A 21 6.98 4.37 0.21
CA VAL A 21 6.76 5.63 0.91
C VAL A 21 7.15 5.55 2.38
N SER A 22 7.66 6.65 2.95
CA SER A 22 8.03 6.73 4.36
C SER A 22 6.83 6.64 5.31
N SER A 23 5.63 7.03 4.86
CA SER A 23 4.44 7.10 5.71
C SER A 23 4.09 5.75 6.36
N LEU A 24 4.02 5.74 7.70
CA LEU A 24 3.55 4.61 8.49
C LEU A 24 2.04 4.67 8.75
N THR A 25 1.40 5.77 8.37
CA THR A 25 0.01 6.10 8.75
C THR A 25 -0.93 6.26 7.57
N HIS A 26 -0.52 5.86 6.36
CA HIS A 26 -1.31 6.06 5.14
C HIS A 26 -1.58 7.56 4.86
N GLY A 27 -0.48 8.33 4.79
CA GLY A 27 -0.49 9.76 4.63
C GLY A 27 -0.56 10.53 5.96
N ILE A 28 0.04 11.73 5.97
CA ILE A 28 0.22 12.54 7.17
C ILE A 28 -1.12 13.00 7.76
N ARG A 29 -2.14 13.26 6.92
CA ARG A 29 -3.49 13.65 7.38
C ARG A 29 -4.19 12.53 8.15
N ASN A 30 -4.06 11.27 7.69
CA ASN A 30 -4.58 10.13 8.41
C ASN A 30 -3.81 9.91 9.73
N GLY A 31 -2.50 10.11 9.71
CA GLY A 31 -1.65 10.10 10.89
C GLY A 31 -2.07 11.14 11.92
N HIS A 32 -2.31 12.37 11.50
CA HIS A 32 -2.81 13.43 12.37
C HIS A 32 -4.17 13.09 12.98
N ARG A 33 -5.08 12.49 12.22
CA ARG A 33 -6.40 12.08 12.70
C ARG A 33 -6.33 11.03 13.82
N TRP A 34 -5.50 10.01 13.65
CA TRP A 34 -5.48 8.84 14.55
C TRP A 34 -4.42 8.93 15.66
N PHE A 35 -3.31 9.62 15.39
CA PHE A 35 -2.10 9.58 16.20
C PHE A 35 -1.45 10.96 16.37
N ALA A 36 -2.22 12.05 16.40
CA ALA A 36 -1.68 13.42 16.50
C ALA A 36 -0.57 13.58 17.55
N PRO A 37 -0.69 13.05 18.79
CA PRO A 37 0.36 13.19 19.79
C PRO A 37 1.67 12.46 19.47
N GLU A 38 1.61 11.48 18.56
CA GLU A 38 2.75 10.63 18.19
C GLU A 38 3.22 10.89 16.75
N LEU A 39 2.57 11.81 16.03
CA LEU A 39 2.79 12.00 14.60
C LEU A 39 4.24 12.34 14.29
N GLY A 40 4.85 13.25 15.00
CA GLY A 40 6.26 13.61 14.77
C GLY A 40 7.23 12.45 14.97
N VAL A 41 6.94 11.55 15.92
CA VAL A 41 7.73 10.33 16.12
C VAL A 41 7.51 9.38 14.94
N LEU A 42 6.26 9.21 14.48
CA LEU A 42 5.92 8.32 13.37
C LEU A 42 6.53 8.79 12.05
N GLU A 43 6.50 10.09 11.74
CA GLU A 43 7.13 10.64 10.54
C GLU A 43 8.66 10.43 10.59
N ARG A 44 9.32 10.74 11.70
CA ARG A 44 10.77 10.49 11.88
C ARG A 44 11.11 9.00 11.71
N LEU A 45 10.37 8.11 12.35
CA LEU A 45 10.60 6.67 12.25
C LEU A 45 10.31 6.14 10.84
N GLY A 46 9.34 6.72 10.14
CA GLY A 46 9.03 6.41 8.75
C GLY A 46 10.19 6.76 7.81
N MET A 47 10.77 7.95 7.95
CA MET A 47 11.95 8.36 7.19
C MET A 47 13.16 7.46 7.47
N GLN A 48 13.45 7.18 8.75
CA GLN A 48 14.50 6.24 9.14
C GLN A 48 14.27 4.82 8.59
N ASN A 49 13.00 4.42 8.46
CA ASN A 49 12.65 3.14 7.87
C ASN A 49 12.95 3.11 6.37
N LEU A 50 12.63 4.18 5.64
CA LEU A 50 12.93 4.33 4.21
C LEU A 50 14.45 4.29 3.97
N ASP A 51 15.24 5.02 4.77
CA ASP A 51 16.70 4.96 4.73
C ASP A 51 17.24 3.55 5.03
N GLY A 52 16.61 2.87 5.98
CA GLY A 52 16.96 1.49 6.33
C GLY A 52 16.64 0.48 5.22
N ILE A 53 15.60 0.73 4.41
CA ILE A 53 15.28 -0.08 3.22
C ILE A 53 16.38 0.10 2.17
N GLU A 54 16.72 1.33 1.83
CA GLU A 54 17.79 1.64 0.88
C GLU A 54 19.12 1.02 1.30
N LYS A 55 19.48 1.14 2.59
CA LYS A 55 20.68 0.49 3.14
C LYS A 55 20.62 -1.04 3.00
N THR A 56 19.45 -1.64 3.21
CA THR A 56 19.28 -3.10 3.06
C THR A 56 19.43 -3.52 1.61
N ILE A 57 18.84 -2.81 0.68
CA ILE A 57 18.95 -3.04 -0.77
C ILE A 57 20.42 -3.02 -1.17
N ARG A 58 21.14 -1.95 -0.82
CA ARG A 58 22.58 -1.79 -1.13
C ARG A 58 23.43 -2.87 -0.48
N SER A 59 23.26 -3.13 0.82
CA SER A 59 24.10 -4.09 1.56
C SER A 59 23.86 -5.55 1.17
N CYS A 60 22.68 -5.87 0.63
CA CYS A 60 22.36 -7.19 0.11
C CYS A 60 22.63 -7.36 -1.38
N GLY A 61 23.03 -6.29 -2.08
CA GLY A 61 23.25 -6.29 -3.54
C GLY A 61 21.96 -6.61 -4.31
N ILE A 62 20.81 -6.04 -3.87
CA ILE A 62 19.53 -6.27 -4.52
C ILE A 62 19.36 -5.26 -5.65
N ASP A 63 19.22 -5.78 -6.86
CA ASP A 63 18.89 -5.00 -8.04
C ASP A 63 17.37 -4.98 -8.24
N CYS A 64 16.72 -3.87 -7.85
CA CYS A 64 15.26 -3.69 -7.91
C CYS A 64 14.86 -2.29 -8.39
N ASP A 65 15.70 -1.63 -9.16
CA ASP A 65 15.45 -0.29 -9.72
C ASP A 65 15.02 0.73 -8.63
N PHE A 66 15.70 0.71 -7.47
CA PHE A 66 15.37 1.60 -6.37
C PHE A 66 15.83 3.03 -6.65
N GLU A 67 14.89 3.97 -6.76
CA GLU A 67 15.15 5.38 -7.04
C GLU A 67 14.38 6.28 -6.08
N ARG A 68 15.06 7.21 -5.39
CA ARG A 68 14.41 8.26 -4.59
C ARG A 68 14.00 9.42 -5.50
N THR A 69 12.82 9.31 -6.08
CA THR A 69 12.26 10.30 -7.00
C THR A 69 11.30 11.27 -6.33
N GLY A 70 10.87 10.97 -5.10
CA GLY A 70 9.72 11.61 -4.49
C GLY A 70 8.40 11.20 -5.15
N GLU A 71 7.33 11.86 -4.74
CA GLU A 71 5.97 11.64 -5.24
C GLU A 71 5.28 12.96 -5.53
N LEU A 72 4.56 13.01 -6.65
CA LEU A 72 3.64 14.09 -7.02
C LEU A 72 2.20 13.64 -6.72
N GLU A 73 1.54 14.28 -5.76
CA GLU A 73 0.10 14.16 -5.58
C GLU A 73 -0.58 15.23 -6.44
N VAL A 74 -1.19 14.85 -7.57
CA VAL A 74 -1.74 15.79 -8.54
C VAL A 74 -3.23 16.04 -8.32
N ALA A 75 -3.65 17.31 -8.35
CA ALA A 75 -5.04 17.68 -8.42
C ALA A 75 -5.52 17.61 -9.87
N VAL A 76 -6.58 16.84 -10.13
CA VAL A 76 -7.26 16.76 -11.43
C VAL A 76 -8.56 17.54 -11.45
N ALA A 77 -8.95 18.15 -10.33
CA ALA A 77 -10.09 19.04 -10.16
C ALA A 77 -9.78 20.12 -9.12
N ASP A 78 -10.33 21.33 -9.30
CA ASP A 78 -10.01 22.50 -8.46
C ASP A 78 -10.33 22.31 -6.97
N TRP A 79 -11.35 21.52 -6.63
CA TRP A 79 -11.72 21.26 -5.24
C TRP A 79 -10.62 20.51 -4.47
N GLN A 80 -9.75 19.76 -5.15
CA GLN A 80 -8.65 18.98 -4.56
C GLN A 80 -7.50 19.88 -4.09
N LEU A 81 -7.29 21.04 -4.73
CA LEU A 81 -6.20 21.97 -4.41
C LEU A 81 -6.18 22.42 -2.95
N ARG A 82 -7.36 22.53 -2.31
CA ARG A 82 -7.44 22.87 -0.89
C ARG A 82 -6.83 21.77 -0.03
N GLY A 83 -7.12 20.50 -0.34
CA GLY A 83 -6.55 19.33 0.33
C GLY A 83 -5.04 19.31 0.23
N LEU A 84 -4.49 19.52 -0.96
CA LEU A 84 -3.04 19.57 -1.19
C LEU A 84 -2.36 20.66 -0.36
N ARG A 85 -2.94 21.88 -0.29
CA ARG A 85 -2.40 22.96 0.56
C ARG A 85 -2.37 22.59 2.03
N GLN A 86 -3.43 21.95 2.54
CA GLN A 86 -3.49 21.49 3.93
C GLN A 86 -2.46 20.38 4.20
N THR A 87 -2.28 19.44 3.26
CA THR A 87 -1.26 18.40 3.36
C THR A 87 0.14 19.01 3.32
N ALA A 88 0.41 19.97 2.43
CA ALA A 88 1.69 20.67 2.35
C ALA A 88 2.04 21.41 3.64
N GLN A 89 1.08 22.16 4.19
CA GLN A 89 1.29 22.86 5.46
C GLN A 89 1.64 21.87 6.57
N LEU A 90 0.83 20.83 6.74
CA LEU A 90 1.04 19.84 7.79
C LEU A 90 2.38 19.11 7.60
N ALA A 91 2.74 18.70 6.38
CA ALA A 91 4.01 18.05 6.10
C ALA A 91 5.21 18.95 6.40
N GLY A 92 5.13 20.23 6.05
CA GLY A 92 6.15 21.22 6.38
C GLY A 92 6.36 21.40 7.88
N GLU A 93 5.30 21.32 8.71
CA GLU A 93 5.41 21.37 10.19
C GLU A 93 6.24 20.21 10.76
N PHE A 94 6.30 19.06 10.04
CA PHE A 94 7.11 17.90 10.42
C PHE A 94 8.44 17.79 9.66
N GLY A 95 8.82 18.85 8.91
CA GLY A 95 10.14 18.95 8.29
C GLY A 95 10.29 18.22 6.97
N HIS A 96 9.20 17.83 6.31
CA HIS A 96 9.26 17.26 4.95
C HIS A 96 9.62 18.31 3.91
N ASP A 97 10.41 17.91 2.91
CA ASP A 97 10.72 18.74 1.72
C ASP A 97 9.53 18.68 0.76
N VAL A 98 8.70 19.72 0.81
CA VAL A 98 7.45 19.80 0.05
C VAL A 98 7.40 21.06 -0.80
N GLU A 99 6.83 20.94 -1.98
CA GLU A 99 6.57 22.05 -2.90
C GLU A 99 5.16 21.95 -3.48
N LEU A 100 4.43 23.07 -3.43
CA LEU A 100 3.16 23.22 -4.14
C LEU A 100 3.41 23.76 -5.54
N LEU A 101 3.00 23.02 -6.53
CA LEU A 101 3.08 23.38 -7.96
C LEU A 101 1.71 23.87 -8.43
N ASP A 102 1.69 24.97 -9.14
CA ASP A 102 0.51 25.41 -9.88
C ASP A 102 0.31 24.59 -11.18
N ALA A 103 -0.72 24.92 -11.96
CA ALA A 103 -1.07 24.17 -13.16
C ALA A 103 0.04 24.19 -14.23
N ASP A 104 0.74 25.30 -14.38
CA ASP A 104 1.78 25.44 -15.39
C ASP A 104 3.06 24.72 -14.93
N GLN A 105 3.39 24.84 -13.65
CA GLN A 105 4.54 24.16 -13.05
C GLN A 105 4.39 22.62 -13.09
N VAL A 106 3.22 22.08 -12.71
CA VAL A 106 3.02 20.61 -12.77
C VAL A 106 3.03 20.08 -14.19
N ARG A 107 2.50 20.86 -15.17
CA ARG A 107 2.55 20.48 -16.58
C ARG A 107 3.95 20.59 -17.19
N ALA A 108 4.82 21.42 -16.62
CA ALA A 108 6.23 21.46 -16.98
C ALA A 108 6.98 20.20 -16.49
N GLU A 109 6.55 19.62 -15.35
CA GLU A 109 7.08 18.33 -14.85
C GLU A 109 6.55 17.14 -15.67
N VAL A 110 5.21 17.10 -15.86
CA VAL A 110 4.54 16.02 -16.61
C VAL A 110 3.35 16.60 -17.39
N ARG A 111 3.36 16.47 -18.69
CA ARG A 111 2.36 17.07 -19.57
C ARG A 111 1.07 16.26 -19.58
N SER A 112 0.08 16.78 -18.88
CA SER A 112 -1.29 16.28 -18.92
C SER A 112 -2.29 17.44 -18.92
N PRO A 113 -3.32 17.41 -19.76
CA PRO A 113 -4.36 18.44 -19.77
C PRO A 113 -5.24 18.41 -18.51
N THR A 114 -5.22 17.32 -17.76
CA THR A 114 -6.06 17.16 -16.57
C THR A 114 -5.48 17.79 -15.31
N TYR A 115 -4.16 18.07 -15.27
CA TYR A 115 -3.51 18.56 -14.06
C TYR A 115 -3.83 20.03 -13.78
N ARG A 116 -4.27 20.31 -12.56
CA ARG A 116 -4.64 21.63 -12.02
C ARG A 116 -3.62 22.19 -11.06
N GLY A 117 -2.75 21.38 -10.54
CA GLY A 117 -1.67 21.65 -9.60
C GLY A 117 -1.23 20.37 -8.95
N ALA A 118 -0.19 20.42 -8.13
CA ALA A 118 0.31 19.27 -7.41
C ALA A 118 0.95 19.66 -6.07
N LEU A 119 1.07 18.66 -5.19
CA LEU A 119 1.99 18.67 -4.08
C LEU A 119 3.14 17.71 -4.42
N TRP A 120 4.36 18.20 -4.46
CA TRP A 120 5.55 17.38 -4.61
C TRP A 120 6.19 17.13 -3.24
N MET A 121 6.21 15.88 -2.82
CA MET A 121 6.94 15.40 -1.64
C MET A 121 8.25 14.78 -2.12
N ARG A 122 9.38 15.52 -1.98
CA ARG A 122 10.64 15.18 -2.63
C ARG A 122 11.42 14.06 -1.95
N ASP A 123 11.32 13.95 -0.64
CA ASP A 123 12.17 13.11 0.22
C ASP A 123 11.48 11.84 0.73
N SER A 124 10.15 11.81 0.74
CA SER A 124 9.34 10.84 1.47
C SER A 124 9.01 9.57 0.70
N ALA A 125 9.38 9.49 -0.58
CA ALA A 125 9.06 8.35 -1.44
C ALA A 125 10.22 7.92 -2.32
N ALA A 126 10.28 6.62 -2.58
CA ALA A 126 11.10 5.99 -3.60
C ALA A 126 10.24 5.07 -4.46
N LEU A 127 10.71 4.81 -5.67
CA LEU A 127 10.12 3.84 -6.59
C LEU A 127 11.03 2.62 -6.71
N LEU A 128 10.45 1.47 -7.00
CA LEU A 128 11.21 0.23 -7.19
C LEU A 128 10.40 -0.81 -7.97
N ASP A 129 11.07 -1.85 -8.45
CA ASP A 129 10.42 -3.08 -8.91
C ASP A 129 10.13 -3.99 -7.70
N PRO A 130 8.85 -4.18 -7.34
CA PRO A 130 8.49 -4.94 -6.14
C PRO A 130 8.77 -6.43 -6.24
N ALA A 131 8.70 -7.01 -7.45
CA ALA A 131 8.99 -8.43 -7.65
C ALA A 131 10.50 -8.68 -7.50
N ARG A 132 11.34 -7.83 -8.10
CA ARG A 132 12.80 -7.91 -7.97
C ARG A 132 13.25 -7.68 -6.52
N LEU A 133 12.60 -6.74 -5.79
CA LEU A 133 12.86 -6.57 -4.36
C LEU A 133 12.54 -7.84 -3.57
N ALA A 134 11.36 -8.45 -3.79
CA ALA A 134 10.94 -9.66 -3.08
C ALA A 134 11.87 -10.84 -3.37
N TRP A 135 12.30 -11.02 -4.62
CA TRP A 135 13.25 -12.07 -5.02
C TRP A 135 14.65 -11.81 -4.47
N GLY A 136 15.13 -10.57 -4.51
CA GLY A 136 16.41 -10.20 -3.93
C GLY A 136 16.45 -10.43 -2.42
N LEU A 137 15.37 -10.13 -1.70
CA LEU A 137 15.24 -10.44 -0.27
C LEU A 137 15.20 -11.96 -0.03
N ARG A 138 14.51 -12.73 -0.88
CA ARG A 138 14.53 -14.20 -0.84
C ARG A 138 15.96 -14.74 -0.92
N GLU A 139 16.72 -14.30 -1.92
CA GLU A 139 18.12 -14.70 -2.10
C GLU A 139 19.00 -14.27 -0.91
N ALA A 140 18.79 -13.08 -0.39
CA ALA A 140 19.49 -12.60 0.80
C ALA A 140 19.17 -13.46 2.05
N CYS A 141 17.95 -13.95 2.20
CA CYS A 141 17.55 -14.88 3.25
C CYS A 141 18.22 -16.25 3.09
N LEU A 142 18.22 -16.79 1.88
CA LEU A 142 18.88 -18.08 1.56
C LEU A 142 20.37 -18.02 1.87
N ARG A 143 21.08 -16.95 1.44
CA ARG A 143 22.50 -16.74 1.76
C ARG A 143 22.80 -16.67 3.27
N ARG A 144 21.80 -16.29 4.08
CA ARG A 144 21.88 -16.28 5.55
C ARG A 144 21.42 -17.58 6.21
N GLY A 145 21.18 -18.64 5.42
CA GLY A 145 20.80 -19.95 5.94
C GLY A 145 19.33 -20.08 6.29
N VAL A 146 18.47 -19.14 5.89
CA VAL A 146 17.02 -19.29 6.06
C VAL A 146 16.52 -20.36 5.08
N ARG A 147 15.87 -21.38 5.61
CA ARG A 147 15.19 -22.39 4.77
C ARG A 147 13.85 -21.85 4.33
N ILE A 148 13.59 -21.79 3.03
CA ILE A 148 12.36 -21.29 2.42
C ILE A 148 11.66 -22.44 1.72
N TYR A 149 10.40 -22.65 2.05
CA TYR A 149 9.53 -23.65 1.46
C TYR A 149 8.39 -22.95 0.71
N GLU A 150 8.51 -22.85 -0.60
CA GLU A 150 7.48 -22.35 -1.50
C GLU A 150 6.45 -23.43 -1.81
N ARG A 151 5.28 -23.06 -2.35
CA ARG A 151 4.14 -23.94 -2.65
C ARG A 151 3.72 -24.81 -1.47
N THR A 152 3.92 -24.28 -0.27
CA THR A 152 3.71 -24.99 0.99
C THR A 152 2.76 -24.20 1.87
N PRO A 153 1.43 -24.31 1.69
CA PRO A 153 0.45 -23.60 2.50
C PRO A 153 0.46 -24.10 3.95
N VAL A 154 0.45 -23.17 4.91
CA VAL A 154 0.17 -23.52 6.30
C VAL A 154 -1.34 -23.53 6.52
N GLU A 155 -1.90 -24.67 6.84
CA GLU A 155 -3.34 -24.88 7.02
C GLU A 155 -3.80 -24.68 8.45
N GLN A 156 -2.94 -25.01 9.41
CA GLN A 156 -3.27 -24.98 10.84
C GLN A 156 -2.04 -24.64 11.70
N LEU A 157 -2.32 -23.94 12.80
CA LEU A 157 -1.34 -23.70 13.88
C LEU A 157 -1.85 -24.30 15.17
N ASP A 158 -1.12 -25.29 15.68
CA ASP A 158 -1.40 -25.93 16.96
C ASP A 158 -0.41 -25.47 18.02
N ARG A 159 -0.90 -25.24 19.22
CA ARG A 159 -0.04 -24.98 20.36
C ARG A 159 0.35 -26.30 21.01
N THR A 160 1.64 -26.55 21.10
CA THR A 160 2.19 -27.80 21.67
C THR A 160 3.20 -27.43 22.74
N GLY A 161 2.80 -27.50 24.00
CA GLY A 161 3.67 -27.13 25.14
C GLY A 161 4.23 -25.71 24.98
N ARG A 162 5.56 -25.61 24.84
CA ARG A 162 6.28 -24.34 24.67
C ARG A 162 6.54 -23.95 23.20
N ALA A 163 5.93 -24.63 22.25
CA ALA A 163 6.13 -24.44 20.82
C ALA A 163 4.81 -24.23 20.08
N VAL A 164 4.89 -23.86 18.80
CA VAL A 164 3.80 -23.81 17.83
C VAL A 164 4.14 -24.78 16.72
N LEU A 165 3.22 -25.69 16.40
CA LEU A 165 3.30 -26.60 15.27
C LEU A 165 2.50 -26.01 14.11
N ALA A 166 3.20 -25.65 13.03
CA ALA A 166 2.59 -25.23 11.77
C ALA A 166 2.42 -26.46 10.86
N ARG A 167 1.18 -26.81 10.53
CA ARG A 167 0.85 -27.96 9.67
C ARG A 167 0.72 -27.53 8.24
N THR A 168 1.29 -28.33 7.35
CA THR A 168 1.19 -28.18 5.89
C THR A 168 0.80 -29.55 5.29
N PRO A 169 0.35 -29.61 4.03
CA PRO A 169 0.08 -30.89 3.35
C PRO A 169 1.30 -31.80 3.21
N TYR A 170 2.51 -31.23 3.32
CA TYR A 170 3.77 -31.96 3.09
C TYR A 170 4.53 -32.30 4.38
N GLY A 171 3.99 -31.93 5.53
CA GLY A 171 4.63 -32.14 6.83
C GLY A 171 4.36 -30.97 7.79
N SER A 172 5.20 -30.81 8.79
CA SER A 172 4.99 -29.77 9.79
C SER A 172 6.29 -29.10 10.22
N VAL A 173 6.17 -27.86 10.70
CA VAL A 173 7.27 -27.09 11.29
C VAL A 173 6.98 -26.84 12.75
N LEU A 174 7.83 -27.32 13.63
CA LEU A 174 7.80 -27.00 15.06
C LEU A 174 8.69 -25.80 15.32
N ALA A 175 8.11 -24.71 15.80
CA ALA A 175 8.82 -23.46 16.06
C ALA A 175 8.53 -22.92 17.47
N ARG A 176 9.51 -22.26 18.06
CA ARG A 176 9.30 -21.56 19.35
C ARG A 176 8.35 -20.37 19.18
N GLN A 177 8.47 -19.66 18.06
CA GLN A 177 7.65 -18.50 17.72
C GLN A 177 7.32 -18.51 16.23
N VAL A 178 6.16 -17.96 15.87
CA VAL A 178 5.66 -17.83 14.50
C VAL A 178 5.28 -16.38 14.24
N LEU A 179 5.69 -15.83 13.12
CA LEU A 179 5.22 -14.55 12.61
C LEU A 179 4.25 -14.79 11.44
N LEU A 180 3.03 -14.26 11.56
CA LEU A 180 2.03 -14.30 10.49
C LEU A 180 2.13 -13.03 9.65
N ALA A 181 2.40 -13.20 8.36
CA ALA A 181 2.50 -12.16 7.34
C ALA A 181 1.55 -12.47 6.18
N THR A 182 0.27 -12.71 6.48
CA THR A 182 -0.73 -13.26 5.55
C THR A 182 -1.46 -12.22 4.71
N ASN A 183 -1.18 -10.92 4.91
CA ASN A 183 -1.81 -9.82 4.17
C ASN A 183 -3.35 -9.99 4.07
N GLY A 184 -3.95 -9.78 2.89
CA GLY A 184 -5.39 -9.91 2.62
C GLY A 184 -5.92 -11.35 2.60
N PHE A 185 -5.05 -12.37 2.69
CA PHE A 185 -5.48 -13.76 2.79
C PHE A 185 -6.05 -14.08 4.19
N PRO A 186 -6.99 -15.03 4.30
CA PRO A 186 -7.64 -15.34 5.56
C PRO A 186 -6.64 -15.66 6.68
N PRO A 187 -6.57 -14.86 7.76
CA PRO A 187 -5.62 -15.10 8.84
C PRO A 187 -5.85 -16.45 9.53
N LEU A 188 -4.77 -17.18 9.84
CA LEU A 188 -4.82 -18.43 10.61
C LEU A 188 -5.34 -18.22 12.03
N LEU A 189 -5.13 -17.02 12.61
CA LEU A 189 -5.79 -16.61 13.86
C LEU A 189 -7.19 -16.06 13.54
N ARG A 190 -8.24 -16.88 13.70
CA ARG A 190 -9.64 -16.54 13.37
C ARG A 190 -10.11 -15.21 13.92
N ARG A 191 -9.65 -14.80 15.11
CA ARG A 191 -10.00 -13.52 15.73
C ARG A 191 -9.56 -12.29 14.93
N LEU A 192 -8.57 -12.43 14.03
CA LEU A 192 -8.06 -11.34 13.21
C LEU A 192 -8.90 -11.11 11.95
N ARG A 193 -9.71 -12.08 11.51
CA ARG A 193 -10.52 -12.01 10.28
C ARG A 193 -11.48 -10.81 10.25
N ARG A 194 -11.97 -10.38 11.41
CA ARG A 194 -12.88 -9.25 11.50
C ARG A 194 -12.21 -7.89 11.40
N TYR A 195 -10.89 -7.81 11.37
CA TYR A 195 -10.13 -6.55 11.25
C TYR A 195 -9.60 -6.32 9.84
N VAL A 196 -9.60 -7.35 9.00
CA VAL A 196 -9.06 -7.30 7.63
C VAL A 196 -10.22 -7.41 6.64
N LEU A 197 -10.25 -6.46 5.71
CA LEU A 197 -11.13 -6.45 4.55
C LEU A 197 -10.26 -6.68 3.31
N PRO A 198 -10.36 -7.82 2.62
CA PRO A 198 -9.62 -8.05 1.39
C PRO A 198 -10.24 -7.23 0.25
N VAL A 199 -9.52 -6.23 -0.21
CA VAL A 199 -9.94 -5.34 -1.31
C VAL A 199 -9.03 -5.60 -2.50
N TYR A 200 -9.62 -5.79 -3.68
CA TYR A 200 -8.86 -5.96 -4.90
C TYR A 200 -8.56 -4.61 -5.53
N ASP A 201 -7.32 -4.43 -5.90
CA ASP A 201 -6.81 -3.37 -6.74
C ASP A 201 -6.34 -3.94 -8.08
N HIS A 202 -6.37 -3.15 -9.16
CA HIS A 202 -6.05 -3.59 -10.51
C HIS A 202 -5.08 -2.62 -11.17
N VAL A 203 -4.21 -3.17 -11.98
CA VAL A 203 -3.08 -2.47 -12.58
C VAL A 203 -2.95 -2.85 -14.06
N LEU A 204 -2.60 -1.86 -14.86
CA LEU A 204 -2.18 -2.00 -16.25
C LEU A 204 -0.70 -1.63 -16.40
N ALA A 205 0.00 -2.25 -17.31
CA ALA A 205 1.30 -1.80 -17.77
C ALA A 205 1.31 -1.66 -19.28
N THR A 206 1.82 -0.53 -19.77
CA THR A 206 1.94 -0.25 -21.20
C THR A 206 3.05 -1.08 -21.85
N GLU A 207 3.14 -1.11 -23.16
CA GLU A 207 4.39 -1.36 -23.87
C GLU A 207 5.41 -0.25 -23.52
N PRO A 208 6.72 -0.48 -23.73
CA PRO A 208 7.71 0.58 -23.52
C PRO A 208 7.40 1.80 -24.42
N LEU A 209 7.48 2.99 -23.84
CA LEU A 209 7.37 4.23 -24.61
C LEU A 209 8.62 4.45 -25.43
N THR A 210 8.44 5.00 -26.62
CA THR A 210 9.54 5.51 -27.44
C THR A 210 10.12 6.78 -26.84
N ASP A 211 11.33 7.17 -27.28
CA ASP A 211 11.95 8.42 -26.84
C ASP A 211 11.10 9.65 -27.20
N ASP A 212 10.43 9.64 -28.36
CA ASP A 212 9.50 10.70 -28.78
C ASP A 212 8.29 10.79 -27.83
N GLN A 213 7.68 9.65 -27.49
CA GLN A 213 6.56 9.60 -26.55
C GLN A 213 6.98 10.07 -25.13
N LEU A 214 8.17 9.69 -24.67
CA LEU A 214 8.72 10.18 -23.40
C LEU A 214 8.96 11.69 -23.45
N ALA A 215 9.53 12.19 -24.53
CA ALA A 215 9.75 13.62 -24.73
C ALA A 215 8.40 14.37 -24.78
N GLU A 216 7.35 13.77 -25.38
CA GLU A 216 6.03 14.36 -25.47
C GLU A 216 5.32 14.48 -24.12
N ILE A 217 5.42 13.49 -23.24
CA ILE A 217 4.87 13.57 -21.87
C ILE A 217 5.77 14.36 -20.91
N GLY A 218 7.08 14.50 -21.19
CA GLY A 218 8.01 15.33 -20.44
C GLY A 218 8.40 14.84 -19.04
N TRP A 219 8.12 13.61 -18.67
CA TRP A 219 8.29 13.03 -17.32
C TRP A 219 9.77 12.70 -17.00
N ALA A 220 10.63 13.71 -17.04
CA ALA A 220 12.07 13.55 -16.99
C ALA A 220 12.61 13.10 -15.62
N ARG A 221 11.95 13.52 -14.53
CA ARG A 221 12.39 13.18 -13.16
C ARG A 221 11.81 11.87 -12.63
N ARG A 222 10.96 11.20 -13.40
CA ARG A 222 10.43 9.86 -13.12
C ARG A 222 9.78 9.73 -11.74
N GLN A 223 9.25 10.82 -11.17
CA GLN A 223 8.56 10.79 -9.88
C GLN A 223 7.39 9.81 -9.92
N GLY A 224 7.07 9.19 -8.77
CA GLY A 224 5.79 8.53 -8.60
C GLY A 224 4.67 9.57 -8.66
N ILE A 225 3.53 9.21 -9.23
CA ILE A 225 2.38 10.12 -9.30
C ILE A 225 1.17 9.41 -8.73
N SER A 226 0.40 10.14 -7.90
CA SER A 226 -0.96 9.78 -7.49
C SER A 226 -1.89 10.97 -7.71
N ASP A 227 -3.17 10.72 -8.00
CA ASP A 227 -4.13 11.82 -8.04
C ASP A 227 -4.87 11.98 -6.69
N ALA A 228 -5.27 13.20 -6.37
CA ALA A 228 -5.89 13.59 -5.10
C ALA A 228 -7.40 13.29 -5.05
N GLY A 229 -7.89 12.29 -5.78
CA GLY A 229 -9.28 11.84 -5.77
C GLY A 229 -9.58 10.94 -4.58
N ASN A 230 -10.87 10.81 -4.18
CA ASN A 230 -11.25 9.77 -3.22
C ASN A 230 -11.12 8.37 -3.81
N GLN A 231 -11.32 8.23 -5.11
CA GLN A 231 -10.96 7.08 -5.92
C GLN A 231 -9.79 7.50 -6.79
N PHE A 232 -8.57 7.27 -6.34
CA PHE A 232 -7.36 7.80 -6.95
C PHE A 232 -6.64 6.75 -7.81
N HIS A 233 -5.89 7.25 -8.80
CA HIS A 233 -4.91 6.45 -9.53
C HIS A 233 -3.52 6.68 -8.95
N TYR A 234 -2.66 5.69 -9.12
CA TYR A 234 -1.23 5.82 -8.93
C TYR A 234 -0.50 5.28 -10.14
N TYR A 235 0.57 5.95 -10.54
CA TYR A 235 1.30 5.58 -11.74
C TYR A 235 2.75 6.02 -11.69
N ARG A 236 3.60 5.30 -12.41
CA ARG A 236 5.03 5.56 -12.51
C ARG A 236 5.63 4.99 -13.79
N LEU A 237 6.82 5.48 -14.15
CA LEU A 237 7.67 4.86 -15.18
C LEU A 237 8.46 3.69 -14.57
N THR A 238 8.63 2.62 -15.34
CA THR A 238 9.58 1.53 -15.07
C THR A 238 10.94 1.84 -15.68
N SER A 239 12.01 1.13 -15.30
CA SER A 239 13.34 1.32 -15.87
C SER A 239 13.40 1.11 -17.40
N ASP A 240 12.52 0.27 -17.94
CA ASP A 240 12.33 0.04 -19.39
C ASP A 240 11.26 0.95 -20.03
N ASN A 241 10.95 2.08 -19.38
CA ASN A 241 10.05 3.14 -19.89
C ASN A 241 8.60 2.71 -20.11
N ARG A 242 8.07 1.74 -19.37
CA ARG A 242 6.63 1.47 -19.35
C ARG A 242 5.96 2.35 -18.32
N ILE A 243 4.69 2.67 -18.54
CA ILE A 243 3.86 3.27 -17.49
C ILE A 243 3.10 2.16 -16.77
N ILE A 244 3.32 2.03 -15.46
CA ILE A 244 2.46 1.28 -14.55
C ILE A 244 1.33 2.21 -14.16
N TRP A 245 0.07 1.78 -14.35
CA TRP A 245 -1.13 2.56 -14.10
C TRP A 245 -2.14 1.74 -13.30
N GLY A 246 -2.42 2.10 -12.06
CA GLY A 246 -3.28 1.34 -11.15
C GLY A 246 -4.19 2.20 -10.30
N GLY A 247 -5.01 1.53 -9.47
CA GLY A 247 -5.90 2.19 -8.52
C GLY A 247 -7.36 2.29 -8.96
N TYR A 248 -8.03 3.35 -8.54
CA TYR A 248 -9.40 3.76 -8.78
C TYR A 248 -10.47 2.84 -8.18
N ASP A 249 -10.63 1.62 -8.68
CA ASP A 249 -11.67 0.70 -8.22
C ASP A 249 -11.19 -0.13 -7.01
N ALA A 250 -11.69 0.17 -5.82
CA ALA A 250 -11.50 -0.66 -4.63
C ALA A 250 -12.60 -1.73 -4.56
N ILE A 251 -12.31 -2.95 -5.02
CA ILE A 251 -13.33 -4.01 -5.18
C ILE A 251 -13.34 -4.94 -3.97
N TYR A 252 -14.48 -4.97 -3.26
CA TYR A 252 -14.74 -5.96 -2.21
C TYR A 252 -15.78 -6.98 -2.67
N HIS A 253 -15.41 -8.26 -2.63
CA HIS A 253 -16.30 -9.37 -2.95
C HIS A 253 -17.03 -9.85 -1.69
N TYR A 254 -18.31 -10.19 -1.82
CA TYR A 254 -19.13 -10.68 -0.71
C TYR A 254 -18.45 -11.85 0.03
N GLY A 255 -18.52 -11.80 1.36
CA GLY A 255 -17.89 -12.82 2.22
C GLY A 255 -16.36 -12.69 2.35
N GLY A 256 -15.74 -11.66 1.74
CA GLY A 256 -14.28 -11.51 1.73
C GLY A 256 -13.59 -12.59 0.91
N ALA A 257 -14.19 -12.96 -0.22
CA ALA A 257 -13.63 -13.98 -1.10
C ALA A 257 -12.27 -13.55 -1.65
N VAL A 258 -11.27 -14.44 -1.51
CA VAL A 258 -9.92 -14.29 -2.12
C VAL A 258 -9.69 -15.50 -3.00
N ARG A 259 -9.65 -15.28 -4.33
CA ARG A 259 -9.54 -16.33 -5.36
C ARG A 259 -8.77 -15.80 -6.56
N ASP A 260 -8.10 -16.69 -7.29
CA ASP A 260 -7.24 -16.34 -8.43
C ASP A 260 -8.02 -15.66 -9.58
N GLU A 261 -9.27 -16.09 -9.82
CA GLU A 261 -10.11 -15.55 -10.89
C GLU A 261 -10.43 -14.06 -10.69
N LEU A 262 -10.40 -13.58 -9.44
CA LEU A 262 -10.71 -12.20 -9.09
C LEU A 262 -9.55 -11.22 -9.40
N HIS A 263 -8.39 -11.73 -9.78
CA HIS A 263 -7.26 -10.91 -10.24
C HIS A 263 -7.44 -10.38 -11.66
N VAL A 264 -8.40 -10.91 -12.41
CA VAL A 264 -8.71 -10.48 -13.78
C VAL A 264 -10.12 -9.92 -13.82
N ARG A 265 -10.25 -8.64 -14.20
CA ARG A 265 -11.53 -7.94 -14.25
C ARG A 265 -11.57 -7.01 -15.46
N PRO A 266 -12.06 -7.51 -16.63
CA PRO A 266 -12.02 -6.76 -17.89
C PRO A 266 -12.67 -5.37 -17.83
N GLU A 267 -13.78 -5.23 -17.12
CA GLU A 267 -14.48 -3.94 -16.96
C GLU A 267 -13.67 -2.91 -16.16
N THR A 268 -12.85 -3.34 -15.20
CA THR A 268 -11.93 -2.45 -14.48
C THR A 268 -10.75 -2.08 -15.38
N PHE A 269 -10.19 -3.03 -16.11
CA PHE A 269 -9.10 -2.75 -17.06
C PHE A 269 -9.54 -1.78 -18.16
N ALA A 270 -10.73 -1.94 -18.73
CA ALA A 270 -11.28 -1.01 -19.72
C ALA A 270 -11.47 0.39 -19.13
N LYS A 271 -11.94 0.50 -17.89
CA LYS A 271 -12.08 1.78 -17.20
C LYS A 271 -10.72 2.45 -16.98
N LEU A 272 -9.72 1.69 -16.45
CA LEU A 272 -8.37 2.19 -16.24
C LEU A 272 -7.74 2.69 -17.54
N ALA A 273 -7.91 1.96 -18.66
CA ALA A 273 -7.43 2.37 -19.96
C ALA A 273 -8.08 3.68 -20.43
N GLY A 274 -9.40 3.84 -20.24
CA GLY A 274 -10.11 5.08 -20.55
C GLY A 274 -9.59 6.27 -19.75
N HIS A 275 -9.33 6.08 -18.45
CA HIS A 275 -8.77 7.12 -17.58
C HIS A 275 -7.31 7.46 -17.98
N PHE A 276 -6.52 6.46 -18.36
CA PHE A 276 -5.16 6.65 -18.85
C PHE A 276 -5.12 7.57 -20.08
N PHE A 277 -5.92 7.28 -21.11
CA PHE A 277 -5.96 8.11 -22.31
C PHE A 277 -6.61 9.49 -22.10
N ALA A 278 -7.49 9.62 -21.10
CA ALA A 278 -7.97 10.95 -20.69
C ALA A 278 -6.86 11.77 -20.01
N THR A 279 -5.94 11.11 -19.28
CA THR A 279 -4.80 11.76 -18.60
C THR A 279 -3.67 12.05 -19.60
N PHE A 280 -3.40 11.13 -20.53
CA PHE A 280 -2.34 11.23 -21.53
C PHE A 280 -2.89 11.03 -22.93
N PRO A 281 -3.70 11.98 -23.47
CA PRO A 281 -4.29 11.85 -24.82
C PRO A 281 -3.22 11.79 -25.93
N GLN A 282 -2.06 12.37 -25.71
CA GLN A 282 -0.91 12.30 -26.63
C GLN A 282 -0.34 10.87 -26.79
N LEU A 283 -0.69 9.95 -25.90
CA LEU A 283 -0.30 8.53 -25.98
C LEU A 283 -1.42 7.66 -26.58
N GLU A 284 -2.39 8.25 -27.28
CA GLU A 284 -3.45 7.48 -27.95
C GLU A 284 -2.85 6.44 -28.90
N GLY A 285 -3.38 5.20 -28.83
CA GLY A 285 -2.85 4.06 -29.58
C GLY A 285 -1.77 3.24 -28.88
N LEU A 286 -1.23 3.70 -27.73
CA LEU A 286 -0.31 2.91 -26.91
C LEU A 286 -1.02 1.66 -26.37
N ARG A 287 -0.36 0.51 -26.44
CA ARG A 287 -0.95 -0.77 -26.02
C ARG A 287 -0.63 -1.10 -24.56
N PHE A 288 -1.57 -1.69 -23.88
CA PHE A 288 -1.33 -2.32 -22.59
C PHE A 288 -0.92 -3.78 -22.82
N THR A 289 0.30 -4.13 -22.41
CA THR A 289 0.87 -5.45 -22.60
C THR A 289 0.66 -6.37 -21.40
N HIS A 290 0.41 -5.78 -20.22
CA HIS A 290 0.13 -6.53 -19.00
C HIS A 290 -1.05 -5.90 -18.25
N ALA A 291 -1.86 -6.79 -17.65
CA ALA A 291 -2.99 -6.43 -16.81
C ALA A 291 -3.11 -7.46 -15.68
N TRP A 292 -3.21 -7.00 -14.44
CA TRP A 292 -3.33 -7.89 -13.29
C TRP A 292 -4.07 -7.21 -12.14
N GLY A 293 -4.51 -8.01 -11.18
CA GLY A 293 -5.03 -7.53 -9.91
C GLY A 293 -4.30 -8.14 -8.74
N GLY A 294 -4.48 -7.56 -7.58
CA GLY A 294 -3.94 -8.03 -6.32
C GLY A 294 -4.88 -7.73 -5.15
N VAL A 295 -4.84 -8.59 -4.13
CA VAL A 295 -5.59 -8.35 -2.92
C VAL A 295 -4.79 -7.53 -1.92
N VAL A 296 -5.43 -6.50 -1.36
CA VAL A 296 -4.90 -5.59 -0.34
C VAL A 296 -5.64 -5.83 0.97
N ASP A 297 -4.91 -5.88 2.09
CA ASP A 297 -5.47 -6.06 3.44
C ASP A 297 -5.90 -4.72 4.05
N THR A 298 -7.12 -4.30 3.79
CA THR A 298 -7.63 -3.03 4.28
C THR A 298 -8.16 -3.15 5.71
N CYS A 299 -7.82 -2.22 6.58
CA CYS A 299 -8.42 -2.09 7.91
C CYS A 299 -9.11 -0.74 8.09
N SER A 300 -9.95 -0.60 9.13
CA SER A 300 -10.81 0.58 9.33
C SER A 300 -10.06 1.88 9.68
N ARG A 301 -8.80 1.82 10.02
CA ARG A 301 -7.94 3.01 10.27
C ARG A 301 -6.92 3.27 9.16
N PHE A 302 -6.96 2.49 8.08
CA PHE A 302 -6.10 2.58 6.89
C PHE A 302 -4.59 2.46 7.13
N CYS A 303 -4.14 2.07 8.30
CA CYS A 303 -2.72 1.85 8.60
C CYS A 303 -2.52 0.56 9.41
N PRO A 304 -1.33 -0.06 9.35
CA PRO A 304 -1.12 -1.38 9.89
C PRO A 304 -1.41 -1.48 11.40
N PHE A 305 -1.85 -2.65 11.80
CA PHE A 305 -1.96 -3.05 13.19
C PHE A 305 -1.24 -4.35 13.44
N MET A 306 -0.71 -4.50 14.61
CA MET A 306 0.14 -5.62 14.97
C MET A 306 -0.10 -6.10 16.39
N GLY A 307 0.56 -7.16 16.73
CA GLY A 307 0.53 -7.69 18.11
C GLY A 307 0.96 -9.13 18.21
N THR A 308 0.81 -9.66 19.40
CA THR A 308 1.15 -11.06 19.70
C THR A 308 -0.01 -11.78 20.39
N THR A 309 0.08 -13.10 20.47
CA THR A 309 -0.72 -13.88 21.43
C THR A 309 -0.22 -13.61 22.85
N ARG A 310 -1.06 -13.88 23.86
CA ARG A 310 -0.71 -13.62 25.28
C ARG A 310 0.60 -14.29 25.71
N ASP A 311 0.88 -15.47 25.18
CA ASP A 311 2.09 -16.26 25.43
C ASP A 311 3.28 -15.84 24.56
N ARG A 312 3.15 -14.76 23.76
CA ARG A 312 4.17 -14.24 22.82
C ARG A 312 4.74 -15.29 21.87
N ARG A 313 3.93 -16.27 21.45
CA ARG A 313 4.37 -17.32 20.53
C ARG A 313 3.98 -17.06 19.08
N ILE A 314 2.89 -16.34 18.86
CA ILE A 314 2.44 -15.99 17.53
C ILE A 314 2.34 -14.48 17.46
N GLY A 315 3.16 -13.88 16.58
CA GLY A 315 3.11 -12.48 16.20
C GLY A 315 2.36 -12.29 14.88
N TYR A 316 1.85 -11.09 14.65
CA TYR A 316 1.18 -10.72 13.40
C TYR A 316 1.30 -9.24 13.13
N ALA A 317 1.34 -8.88 11.84
CA ALA A 317 1.15 -7.52 11.34
C ALA A 317 0.27 -7.58 10.10
N LEU A 318 -0.79 -6.75 10.05
CA LEU A 318 -1.85 -6.77 9.04
C LEU A 318 -2.42 -5.35 8.86
N GLY A 319 -3.22 -5.13 7.79
CA GLY A 319 -3.97 -3.90 7.59
C GLY A 319 -3.18 -2.78 6.96
N TYR A 320 -2.24 -3.10 6.08
CA TYR A 320 -1.37 -2.12 5.41
C TYR A 320 -2.10 -1.21 4.42
N THR A 321 -3.27 -1.61 3.97
CA THR A 321 -4.19 -0.80 3.13
C THR A 321 -3.50 -0.22 1.88
N GLY A 322 -2.69 -1.04 1.19
CA GLY A 322 -1.98 -0.65 -0.03
C GLY A 322 -0.56 -0.10 0.19
N LEU A 323 -0.26 0.51 1.32
CA LEU A 323 1.07 1.09 1.60
C LEU A 323 2.00 0.11 2.34
N GLY A 324 2.11 -1.13 1.85
CA GLY A 324 2.86 -2.19 2.51
C GLY A 324 4.37 -2.20 2.22
N VAL A 325 4.85 -1.64 1.11
CA VAL A 325 6.24 -1.82 0.66
C VAL A 325 7.24 -1.41 1.74
N ALA A 326 7.13 -0.22 2.28
CA ALA A 326 8.00 0.23 3.36
C ALA A 326 7.50 -0.19 4.74
N ALA A 327 6.19 -0.08 4.99
CA ALA A 327 5.62 -0.30 6.32
C ALA A 327 5.80 -1.74 6.83
N THR A 328 5.92 -2.75 5.94
CA THR A 328 6.16 -4.14 6.34
C THR A 328 7.51 -4.33 7.04
N ARG A 329 8.57 -3.64 6.59
CA ARG A 329 9.88 -3.69 7.26
C ARG A 329 9.78 -3.14 8.69
N PHE A 330 9.15 -1.97 8.86
CA PHE A 330 8.96 -1.36 10.17
C PHE A 330 8.10 -2.24 11.09
N ALA A 331 6.94 -2.67 10.62
CA ALA A 331 6.03 -3.52 11.37
C ALA A 331 6.65 -4.86 11.77
N SER A 332 7.48 -5.47 10.92
CA SER A 332 8.19 -6.70 11.26
C SER A 332 9.17 -6.49 12.40
N GLY A 333 9.90 -5.38 12.43
CA GLY A 333 10.77 -5.00 13.54
C GLY A 333 9.99 -4.89 14.86
N VAL A 334 8.88 -4.16 14.84
CA VAL A 334 7.99 -4.02 16.00
C VAL A 334 7.49 -5.38 16.50
N VAL A 335 7.02 -6.25 15.61
CA VAL A 335 6.51 -7.58 16.03
C VAL A 335 7.60 -8.47 16.56
N LEU A 336 8.80 -8.43 16.00
CA LEU A 336 9.94 -9.21 16.52
C LEU A 336 10.33 -8.75 17.94
N ASP A 337 10.29 -7.46 18.22
CA ASP A 337 10.56 -6.94 19.56
C ASP A 337 9.44 -7.27 20.55
N LEU A 338 8.17 -7.22 20.12
CA LEU A 338 7.04 -7.68 20.92
C LEU A 338 7.12 -9.19 21.24
N LEU A 339 7.51 -10.03 20.29
CA LEU A 339 7.73 -11.46 20.50
C LEU A 339 8.88 -11.72 21.47
N ALA A 340 9.97 -10.98 21.34
CA ALA A 340 11.14 -11.08 22.21
C ALA A 340 10.92 -10.44 23.59
N GLY A 341 9.82 -9.70 23.77
CA GLY A 341 9.56 -8.96 25.02
C GLY A 341 10.53 -7.80 25.24
N ARG A 342 11.07 -7.23 24.17
CA ARG A 342 11.98 -6.08 24.21
C ARG A 342 11.18 -4.78 24.07
N PRO A 343 11.10 -3.95 25.12
CA PRO A 343 10.47 -2.63 25.01
C PRO A 343 11.36 -1.70 24.19
N GLY A 344 10.74 -0.80 23.42
CA GLY A 344 11.42 0.21 22.64
C GLY A 344 10.45 1.34 22.31
N GLU A 345 10.96 2.46 21.79
CA GLU A 345 10.13 3.60 21.40
C GLU A 345 8.96 3.16 20.50
N HIS A 346 9.25 2.38 19.46
CA HIS A 346 8.26 1.93 18.47
C HIS A 346 7.24 0.92 19.02
N THR A 347 7.57 0.13 20.06
CA THR A 347 6.64 -0.83 20.65
C THR A 347 5.66 -0.21 21.64
N GLY A 348 5.96 0.98 22.17
CA GLY A 348 5.13 1.74 23.10
C GLY A 348 4.09 2.65 22.44
N LEU A 349 4.24 2.97 21.15
CA LEU A 349 3.35 3.85 20.43
C LEU A 349 1.91 3.30 20.37
N ARG A 350 0.92 4.18 20.47
CA ARG A 350 -0.49 3.83 20.23
C ARG A 350 -0.71 3.22 18.85
N TRP A 351 0.07 3.67 17.86
CA TRP A 351 0.11 3.09 16.53
C TRP A 351 0.37 1.57 16.57
N ALA A 352 1.30 1.09 17.40
CA ALA A 352 1.65 -0.31 17.56
C ALA A 352 0.74 -1.07 18.53
N THR A 353 0.22 -0.41 19.57
CA THR A 353 -0.49 -1.05 20.69
C THR A 353 -2.01 -1.07 20.52
N THR A 354 -2.57 -0.20 19.68
CA THR A 354 -4.02 -0.14 19.44
C THR A 354 -4.43 -0.97 18.22
N ARG A 355 -5.69 -1.36 18.19
CA ARG A 355 -6.29 -2.09 17.06
C ARG A 355 -7.28 -1.21 16.33
N PRO A 356 -7.48 -1.42 15.00
CA PRO A 356 -8.57 -0.80 14.27
C PRO A 356 -9.94 -1.26 14.80
N LEU A 357 -11.00 -0.57 14.42
CA LEU A 357 -12.35 -1.04 14.69
C LEU A 357 -12.63 -2.29 13.83
N PRO A 358 -13.30 -3.30 14.40
CA PRO A 358 -13.66 -4.48 13.63
C PRO A 358 -14.73 -4.17 12.59
N TRP A 359 -14.62 -4.78 11.43
CA TRP A 359 -15.68 -4.72 10.42
C TRP A 359 -16.91 -5.46 10.89
N PRO A 360 -18.12 -4.99 10.57
CA PRO A 360 -19.36 -5.70 10.89
C PRO A 360 -19.41 -7.04 10.14
N PRO A 361 -20.27 -7.99 10.58
CA PRO A 361 -20.49 -9.23 9.84
C PRO A 361 -21.23 -8.96 8.52
N GLU A 362 -21.19 -9.95 7.60
CA GLU A 362 -22.07 -9.95 6.43
C GLU A 362 -23.53 -10.12 6.85
N PRO A 363 -24.48 -9.52 6.12
CA PRO A 363 -24.31 -8.71 4.89
C PRO A 363 -23.97 -7.23 5.11
N LEU A 364 -23.98 -6.75 6.35
CA LEU A 364 -23.78 -5.32 6.68
C LEU A 364 -22.42 -4.81 6.21
N ARG A 365 -21.39 -5.65 6.27
CA ARG A 365 -20.06 -5.31 5.77
C ARG A 365 -20.08 -4.99 4.28
N TRP A 366 -20.64 -5.89 3.48
CA TRP A 366 -20.72 -5.70 2.03
C TRP A 366 -21.55 -4.46 1.67
N LEU A 367 -22.71 -4.30 2.26
CA LEU A 367 -23.57 -3.13 2.02
C LEU A 367 -22.85 -1.83 2.39
N GLY A 368 -22.19 -1.79 3.55
CA GLY A 368 -21.43 -0.62 4.00
C GLY A 368 -20.28 -0.27 3.06
N VAL A 369 -19.55 -1.26 2.58
CA VAL A 369 -18.44 -1.06 1.62
C VAL A 369 -18.98 -0.56 0.28
N GLN A 370 -20.04 -1.18 -0.27
CA GLN A 370 -20.63 -0.74 -1.55
C GLN A 370 -21.18 0.69 -1.46
N LEU A 371 -21.89 1.01 -0.38
CA LEU A 371 -22.41 2.36 -0.15
C LEU A 371 -21.29 3.39 -0.01
N THR A 372 -20.20 3.04 0.70
CA THR A 372 -19.04 3.92 0.86
C THR A 372 -18.36 4.16 -0.50
N ARG A 373 -18.07 3.11 -1.27
CA ARG A 373 -17.46 3.20 -2.59
C ARG A 373 -18.29 4.05 -3.55
N TRP A 374 -19.61 3.80 -3.61
CA TRP A 374 -20.52 4.61 -4.42
C TRP A 374 -20.51 6.09 -3.99
N SER A 375 -20.52 6.33 -2.67
CA SER A 375 -20.54 7.69 -2.11
C SER A 375 -19.23 8.44 -2.39
N LEU A 376 -18.07 7.78 -2.32
CA LEU A 376 -16.77 8.36 -2.65
C LEU A 376 -16.72 8.76 -4.15
N GLY A 377 -17.08 7.85 -5.05
CA GLY A 377 -17.15 8.15 -6.47
C GLY A 377 -18.20 9.23 -6.81
N SER A 378 -19.31 9.32 -6.05
CA SER A 378 -20.25 10.42 -6.18
C SER A 378 -19.64 11.74 -5.74
N ALA A 379 -18.90 11.76 -4.64
CA ALA A 379 -18.22 12.97 -4.17
C ALA A 379 -17.23 13.50 -5.20
N ASP A 380 -16.43 12.62 -5.82
CA ASP A 380 -15.48 13.00 -6.87
C ASP A 380 -16.16 13.69 -8.06
N ARG A 381 -17.30 13.15 -8.53
CA ARG A 381 -18.08 13.74 -9.62
C ARG A 381 -18.81 15.04 -9.27
N HIS A 382 -19.03 15.31 -7.98
CA HIS A 382 -19.78 16.49 -7.50
C HIS A 382 -18.90 17.49 -6.75
N GLY A 383 -17.65 17.68 -7.17
CA GLY A 383 -16.75 18.69 -6.61
C GLY A 383 -16.39 18.46 -5.15
N GLY A 384 -16.20 17.21 -4.75
CA GLY A 384 -15.81 16.83 -3.38
C GLY A 384 -16.96 16.86 -2.36
N ARG A 385 -18.21 17.09 -2.78
CA ARG A 385 -19.37 17.19 -1.88
C ARG A 385 -19.70 15.86 -1.23
N ARG A 386 -19.45 15.78 0.07
CA ARG A 386 -19.73 14.56 0.86
C ARG A 386 -21.22 14.46 1.19
N ASN A 387 -21.85 13.33 0.82
CA ASN A 387 -23.25 13.02 1.14
C ASN A 387 -23.42 12.71 2.65
N TRP A 388 -24.66 12.43 3.08
CA TRP A 388 -24.97 12.14 4.49
C TRP A 388 -24.18 10.94 5.04
N TRP A 389 -23.96 9.90 4.22
CA TRP A 389 -23.22 8.70 4.61
C TRP A 389 -21.74 9.01 4.91
N LEU A 390 -21.06 9.67 4.00
CA LEU A 390 -19.65 10.07 4.20
C LEU A 390 -19.50 11.01 5.39
N ARG A 391 -20.41 12.00 5.57
CA ARG A 391 -20.39 12.85 6.75
C ARG A 391 -20.58 12.08 8.06
N ARG A 392 -21.38 11.01 8.05
CA ARG A 392 -21.54 10.13 9.20
C ARG A 392 -20.26 9.33 9.48
N LEU A 393 -19.64 8.77 8.46
CA LEU A 393 -18.34 8.11 8.62
C LEU A 393 -17.28 9.08 9.15
N ASP A 394 -17.24 10.31 8.67
CA ASP A 394 -16.33 11.36 9.16
C ASP A 394 -16.57 11.64 10.66
N SER A 395 -17.81 11.75 11.09
CA SER A 395 -18.16 11.98 12.51
C SER A 395 -17.77 10.82 13.42
N TRP A 396 -17.65 9.60 12.88
CA TRP A 396 -17.16 8.44 13.60
C TRP A 396 -15.65 8.24 13.51
N GLY A 397 -14.93 9.14 12.83
CA GLY A 397 -13.50 9.02 12.58
C GLY A 397 -13.12 7.96 11.54
N LEU A 398 -14.11 7.43 10.81
CA LEU A 398 -13.93 6.38 9.78
C LEU A 398 -13.87 6.95 8.37
N GLY A 399 -13.91 8.28 8.21
CA GLY A 399 -13.87 8.92 6.91
C GLY A 399 -12.53 8.68 6.21
N PHE A 400 -12.58 8.28 4.94
CA PHE A 400 -11.43 8.29 4.06
C PHE A 400 -11.18 9.73 3.59
N THR A 401 -9.96 10.21 3.76
CA THR A 401 -9.44 11.43 3.14
C THR A 401 -8.08 11.04 2.58
N SER A 402 -8.01 10.92 1.27
CA SER A 402 -6.71 10.89 0.56
C SER A 402 -5.93 12.14 0.86
#